data_a25fc7c2d214acb0ca785496991e6f4f
#
_entry.id   a25fc7c2d214acb0ca785496991e6f4f
#
_cell.length_a   1.000
_cell.length_b   1.000
_cell.length_c   1.000
_cell.angle_alpha   90.00
_cell.angle_beta   90.00
_cell.angle_gamma   90.00
#
_symmetry.space_group_name_H-M   'P 1'
#
loop_
_entity.id
_entity.type
_entity.pdbx_description
1 polymer ?
#
loop_
_entity_poly.entity_id
_entity_poly.type
_entity_poly.pdbx_seq_one_letter_code
_entity_poly.pdbx_strand_id
1 'polypeptide(L)'
;MKKRVTGIGGVFLKAKDPKATNEWYSKHLGIKSGQWGGTFQWNKAEDSSKKGFTAWSIFKSDTTYTDPSKKDAMINYRVENLEELLKILKEEGVEIVGEMESFEYGKFGWIMDPNGYKIELWEPNDEEYEKMGTDDALNLMG
;
A
#
# COMPACT_ATOMS: atom_id res chain seq x y z
N MET A 1 19.90 -9.35 5.93
CA MET A 1 18.90 -9.03 4.90
C MET A 1 19.40 -7.85 4.09
N LYS A 2 19.74 -8.08 2.85
CA LYS A 2 20.35 -7.05 2.00
C LYS A 2 19.34 -6.06 1.41
N LYS A 3 18.18 -6.56 1.06
CA LYS A 3 17.15 -5.76 0.40
C LYS A 3 15.90 -5.79 1.26
N ARG A 4 15.42 -4.62 1.66
CA ARG A 4 14.23 -4.53 2.50
C ARG A 4 13.03 -4.06 1.68
N VAL A 5 12.99 -2.79 1.34
CA VAL A 5 11.91 -2.22 0.52
C VAL A 5 12.22 -2.42 -0.96
N THR A 6 11.24 -2.93 -1.70
CA THR A 6 11.37 -3.20 -3.15
C THR A 6 10.55 -2.26 -4.02
N GLY A 7 9.70 -1.44 -3.42
CA GLY A 7 8.88 -0.47 -4.16
C GLY A 7 7.79 0.12 -3.30
N ILE A 8 7.03 1.03 -3.89
CA ILE A 8 5.86 1.63 -3.28
C ILE A 8 4.66 0.72 -3.55
N GLY A 9 4.07 0.19 -2.49
CA GLY A 9 2.93 -0.72 -2.60
C GLY A 9 1.59 -0.03 -2.52
N GLY A 10 1.54 1.18 -1.96
CA GLY A 10 0.29 1.91 -1.89
C GLY A 10 0.46 3.32 -1.34
N VAL A 11 -0.45 4.19 -1.76
CA VAL A 11 -0.56 5.56 -1.26
C VAL A 11 -1.99 5.77 -0.79
N PHE A 12 -2.14 6.14 0.46
CA PHE A 12 -3.46 6.31 1.09
C PHE A 12 -3.55 7.72 1.66
N LEU A 13 -4.54 8.47 1.19
CA LEU A 13 -4.76 9.85 1.59
C LEU A 13 -6.09 9.94 2.34
N LYS A 14 -6.17 10.82 3.35
CA LYS A 14 -7.41 11.05 4.07
C LYS A 14 -8.17 12.22 3.46
N ALA A 15 -9.49 12.12 3.43
CA ALA A 15 -10.36 13.19 2.98
C ALA A 15 -11.67 13.17 3.76
N LYS A 16 -12.29 14.34 3.92
CA LYS A 16 -13.59 14.44 4.58
C LYS A 16 -14.68 13.77 3.77
N ASP A 17 -14.61 13.90 2.44
CA ASP A 17 -15.56 13.31 1.51
C ASP A 17 -14.80 12.50 0.46
N PRO A 18 -14.55 11.21 0.74
CA PRO A 18 -13.81 10.36 -0.20
C PRO A 18 -14.46 10.25 -1.57
N LYS A 19 -15.80 10.21 -1.63
CA LYS A 19 -16.51 10.10 -2.91
C LYS A 19 -16.23 11.32 -3.78
N ALA A 20 -16.41 12.51 -3.24
CA ALA A 20 -16.17 13.75 -3.98
C ALA A 20 -14.70 13.87 -4.37
N THR A 21 -13.80 13.47 -3.50
CA THR A 21 -12.36 13.48 -3.75
C THR A 21 -12.00 12.51 -4.87
N ASN A 22 -12.52 11.30 -4.86
CA ASN A 22 -12.31 10.33 -5.92
C ASN A 22 -12.84 10.84 -7.27
N GLU A 23 -13.98 11.51 -7.27
CA GLU A 23 -14.54 12.11 -8.48
C GLU A 23 -13.63 13.21 -9.04
N TRP A 24 -13.07 14.02 -8.16
CA TRP A 24 -12.11 15.06 -8.54
C TRP A 24 -10.86 14.47 -9.23
N TYR A 25 -10.26 13.46 -8.60
CA TYR A 25 -9.08 12.79 -9.15
C TYR A 25 -9.38 12.09 -10.48
N SER A 26 -10.56 11.47 -10.58
CA SER A 26 -10.98 10.82 -11.81
C SER A 26 -11.15 11.84 -12.95
N LYS A 27 -11.86 12.93 -12.67
CA LYS A 27 -12.14 13.97 -13.67
C LYS A 27 -10.87 14.69 -14.13
N HIS A 28 -10.02 15.09 -13.21
CA HIS A 28 -8.89 15.97 -13.52
C HIS A 28 -7.59 15.24 -13.79
N LEU A 29 -7.38 14.08 -13.21
CA LEU A 29 -6.13 13.33 -13.35
C LEU A 29 -6.31 11.94 -13.96
N GLY A 30 -7.54 11.54 -14.26
CA GLY A 30 -7.80 10.24 -14.86
C GLY A 30 -7.58 9.05 -13.92
N ILE A 31 -7.48 9.28 -12.62
CA ILE A 31 -7.32 8.21 -11.65
C ILE A 31 -8.69 7.66 -11.28
N LYS A 32 -9.03 6.51 -11.83
CA LYS A 32 -10.31 5.84 -11.55
C LYS A 32 -10.20 5.01 -10.29
N SER A 33 -11.18 5.16 -9.42
CA SER A 33 -11.25 4.39 -8.19
C SER A 33 -12.58 3.66 -8.11
N GLY A 34 -12.51 2.35 -7.90
CA GLY A 34 -13.67 1.56 -7.56
C GLY A 34 -13.89 1.56 -6.05
N GLN A 35 -14.66 0.59 -5.57
CA GLN A 35 -14.99 0.44 -4.15
C GLN A 35 -13.75 0.38 -3.24
N TRP A 36 -12.67 -0.22 -3.74
CA TRP A 36 -11.45 -0.48 -2.97
C TRP A 36 -10.30 0.46 -3.33
N GLY A 37 -10.58 1.51 -4.11
CA GLY A 37 -9.56 2.43 -4.60
C GLY A 37 -9.13 2.11 -6.02
N GLY A 38 -8.00 2.66 -6.43
CA GLY A 38 -7.38 2.43 -7.72
C GLY A 38 -6.11 1.61 -7.60
N THR A 39 -5.58 1.21 -8.74
CA THR A 39 -4.34 0.43 -8.79
C THR A 39 -3.51 0.89 -9.98
N PHE A 40 -2.24 1.15 -9.73
CA PHE A 40 -1.25 1.39 -10.78
C PHE A 40 -0.53 0.08 -11.06
N GLN A 41 -0.48 -0.32 -12.32
CA GLN A 41 0.24 -1.51 -12.75
C GLN A 41 1.53 -1.10 -13.45
N TRP A 42 2.61 -1.82 -13.15
CA TRP A 42 3.92 -1.55 -13.75
C TRP A 42 4.68 -2.84 -13.92
N ASN A 43 5.74 -2.81 -14.70
CA ASN A 43 6.61 -3.97 -14.90
C ASN A 43 7.78 -3.89 -13.93
N LYS A 44 8.15 -5.04 -13.35
CA LYS A 44 9.27 -5.10 -12.42
C LYS A 44 10.59 -4.83 -13.13
N ALA A 45 11.45 -4.05 -12.50
CA ALA A 45 12.73 -3.67 -13.07
C ALA A 45 13.66 -4.87 -13.30
N GLU A 46 13.61 -5.84 -12.37
CA GLU A 46 14.46 -7.04 -12.44
C GLU A 46 13.95 -8.07 -13.45
N ASP A 47 12.67 -8.02 -13.82
CA ASP A 47 12.06 -8.94 -14.77
C ASP A 47 10.81 -8.30 -15.36
N SER A 48 10.95 -7.71 -16.55
CA SER A 48 9.88 -6.98 -17.20
C SER A 48 8.67 -7.83 -17.62
N SER A 49 8.79 -9.17 -17.56
CA SER A 49 7.67 -10.07 -17.81
C SER A 49 6.75 -10.18 -16.59
N LYS A 50 7.19 -9.70 -15.43
CA LYS A 50 6.43 -9.73 -14.18
C LYS A 50 5.85 -8.36 -13.86
N LYS A 51 4.61 -8.39 -13.37
CA LYS A 51 3.88 -7.18 -12.99
C LYS A 51 4.01 -6.91 -11.50
N GLY A 52 4.06 -5.63 -11.17
CA GLY A 52 3.90 -5.14 -9.81
C GLY A 52 2.74 -4.17 -9.75
N PHE A 53 2.26 -3.89 -8.55
CA PHE A 53 1.08 -3.07 -8.35
C PHE A 53 1.32 -2.08 -7.21
N THR A 54 0.77 -0.87 -7.39
CA THR A 54 0.72 0.15 -6.35
C THR A 54 -0.74 0.51 -6.15
N ALA A 55 -1.27 0.25 -4.96
CA ALA A 55 -2.63 0.62 -4.61
C ALA A 55 -2.73 2.12 -4.36
N TRP A 56 -3.87 2.71 -4.66
CA TRP A 56 -4.13 4.12 -4.40
C TRP A 56 -5.55 4.24 -3.86
N SER A 57 -5.72 4.90 -2.71
CA SER A 57 -7.03 4.96 -2.10
C SER A 57 -7.21 6.23 -1.26
N ILE A 58 -8.45 6.69 -1.19
CA ILE A 58 -8.84 7.80 -0.31
C ILE A 58 -9.63 7.21 0.85
N PHE A 59 -9.13 7.44 2.06
CA PHE A 59 -9.79 7.04 3.31
C PHE A 59 -10.60 8.20 3.87
N LYS A 60 -11.62 7.88 4.66
CA LYS A 60 -12.29 8.91 5.46
C LYS A 60 -11.32 9.53 6.45
N SER A 61 -11.46 10.83 6.70
CA SER A 61 -10.58 11.56 7.62
C SER A 61 -10.61 11.00 9.04
N ASP A 62 -11.69 10.35 9.45
CA ASP A 62 -11.86 9.74 10.77
C ASP A 62 -11.53 8.25 10.82
N THR A 63 -10.89 7.71 9.78
CA THR A 63 -10.51 6.29 9.77
C THR A 63 -9.61 5.95 10.95
N THR A 64 -9.82 4.77 11.53
CA THR A 64 -8.94 4.24 12.57
C THR A 64 -7.82 3.37 12.00
N TYR A 65 -7.86 3.10 10.70
CA TYR A 65 -6.87 2.23 10.05
C TYR A 65 -5.45 2.76 10.17
N THR A 66 -5.28 4.08 10.20
CA THR A 66 -3.97 4.71 10.31
C THR A 66 -3.52 4.94 11.75
N ASP A 67 -4.34 4.59 12.74
CA ASP A 67 -3.97 4.74 14.15
C ASP A 67 -2.71 3.93 14.47
N PRO A 68 -1.81 4.41 15.33
CA PRO A 68 -1.94 5.61 16.16
C PRO A 68 -1.46 6.91 15.47
N SER A 69 -1.21 6.91 14.16
CA SER A 69 -0.79 8.08 13.42
C SER A 69 -1.92 9.13 13.33
N LYS A 70 -1.55 10.40 13.47
CA LYS A 70 -2.45 11.55 13.27
C LYS A 70 -2.23 12.20 11.90
N LYS A 71 -1.39 11.60 11.08
CA LYS A 71 -1.06 12.15 9.77
C LYS A 71 -2.19 11.90 8.76
N ASP A 72 -2.21 12.71 7.70
CA ASP A 72 -3.27 12.65 6.68
C ASP A 72 -2.97 11.70 5.54
N ALA A 73 -1.87 10.96 5.65
CA ALA A 73 -1.45 10.00 4.63
C ALA A 73 -0.76 8.80 5.26
N MET A 74 -0.82 7.67 4.59
CA MET A 74 -0.05 6.48 4.94
C MET A 74 0.53 5.90 3.65
N ILE A 75 1.79 5.50 3.69
CA ILE A 75 2.45 4.84 2.57
C ILE A 75 2.62 3.36 2.89
N ASN A 76 2.35 2.53 1.89
CA ASN A 76 2.62 1.10 1.93
C ASN A 76 3.90 0.85 1.12
N TYR A 77 4.83 0.10 1.69
CA TYR A 77 6.06 -0.32 1.00
C TYR A 77 6.02 -1.82 0.76
N ARG A 78 6.40 -2.23 -0.44
CA ARG A 78 6.53 -3.65 -0.81
C ARG A 78 7.85 -4.17 -0.26
N VAL A 79 7.82 -5.39 0.29
CA VAL A 79 9.01 -6.06 0.83
C VAL A 79 9.05 -7.52 0.37
N GLU A 80 10.22 -8.17 0.44
CA GLU A 80 10.36 -9.55 0.00
C GLU A 80 10.02 -10.57 1.08
N ASN A 81 10.41 -10.32 2.32
CA ASN A 81 10.20 -11.25 3.44
C ASN A 81 9.78 -10.45 4.66
N LEU A 82 8.46 -10.30 4.81
CA LEU A 82 7.90 -9.46 5.86
C LEU A 82 8.17 -10.01 7.27
N GLU A 83 8.00 -11.31 7.45
CA GLU A 83 8.17 -11.93 8.76
C GLU A 83 9.58 -11.71 9.31
N GLU A 84 10.58 -11.97 8.47
CA GLU A 84 11.99 -11.73 8.83
C GLU A 84 12.24 -10.25 9.06
N LEU A 85 11.73 -9.38 8.19
CA LEU A 85 11.92 -7.94 8.30
C LEU A 85 11.35 -7.39 9.61
N LEU A 86 10.14 -7.80 9.97
CA LEU A 86 9.52 -7.34 11.22
C LEU A 86 10.34 -7.76 12.44
N LYS A 87 10.91 -8.97 12.41
CA LYS A 87 11.78 -9.44 13.48
C LYS A 87 13.03 -8.56 13.59
N ILE A 88 13.68 -8.29 12.47
CA ILE A 88 14.88 -7.45 12.42
C ILE A 88 14.55 -6.02 12.88
N LEU A 89 13.46 -5.44 12.42
CA LEU A 89 13.06 -4.08 12.82
C LEU A 89 12.79 -3.99 14.31
N LYS A 90 12.16 -5.01 14.89
CA LYS A 90 11.94 -5.07 16.34
C LYS A 90 13.26 -5.08 17.10
N GLU A 91 14.23 -5.87 16.64
CA GLU A 91 15.57 -5.92 17.23
C GLU A 91 16.28 -4.58 17.12
N GLU A 92 16.02 -3.82 16.05
CA GLU A 92 16.59 -2.50 15.83
C GLU A 92 15.87 -1.40 16.62
N GLY A 93 14.84 -1.74 17.39
CA GLY A 93 14.12 -0.79 18.23
C GLY A 93 13.00 -0.03 17.52
N VAL A 94 12.60 -0.48 16.34
CA VAL A 94 11.48 0.13 15.61
C VAL A 94 10.16 -0.27 16.26
N GLU A 95 9.26 0.70 16.42
CA GLU A 95 7.94 0.44 16.97
C GLU A 95 7.07 -0.35 15.99
N ILE A 96 6.67 -1.56 16.38
CA ILE A 96 5.77 -2.40 15.60
C ILE A 96 4.34 -2.11 16.07
N VAL A 97 3.41 -1.95 15.14
CA VAL A 97 2.00 -1.69 15.45
C VAL A 97 1.18 -2.93 15.12
N GLY A 98 0.61 -3.55 16.15
CA GLY A 98 -0.23 -4.75 15.97
C GLY A 98 0.55 -5.98 15.53
N GLU A 99 -0.16 -6.91 14.94
CA GLU A 99 0.40 -8.17 14.49
C GLU A 99 0.33 -8.30 12.97
N MET A 100 1.23 -9.10 12.41
CA MET A 100 1.22 -9.40 10.98
C MET A 100 -0.08 -10.12 10.60
N GLU A 101 -0.68 -9.73 9.48
CA GLU A 101 -1.87 -10.36 8.92
C GLU A 101 -1.54 -11.00 7.58
N SER A 102 -2.12 -12.16 7.31
CA SER A 102 -1.89 -12.93 6.08
C SER A 102 -3.21 -13.08 5.32
N PHE A 103 -3.15 -12.80 4.02
CA PHE A 103 -4.27 -12.95 3.09
C PHE A 103 -3.76 -13.61 1.82
N GLU A 104 -4.67 -13.97 0.90
CA GLU A 104 -4.28 -14.56 -0.38
C GLU A 104 -3.38 -13.64 -1.20
N TYR A 105 -3.63 -12.33 -1.13
CA TYR A 105 -2.89 -11.32 -1.89
C TYR A 105 -1.63 -10.82 -1.19
N GLY A 106 -1.26 -11.43 -0.07
CA GLY A 106 0.01 -11.16 0.60
C GLY A 106 -0.10 -11.01 2.11
N LYS A 107 1.03 -10.66 2.69
CA LYS A 107 1.16 -10.44 4.13
C LYS A 107 1.34 -8.96 4.42
N PHE A 108 0.77 -8.50 5.54
CA PHE A 108 0.82 -7.09 5.95
C PHE A 108 1.32 -6.96 7.37
N GLY A 109 2.11 -5.93 7.61
CA GLY A 109 2.56 -5.55 8.93
C GLY A 109 2.67 -4.03 9.00
N TRP A 110 2.75 -3.50 10.22
CA TRP A 110 2.73 -2.04 10.42
C TRP A 110 3.79 -1.61 11.42
N ILE A 111 4.40 -0.48 11.14
CA ILE A 111 5.40 0.15 11.99
C ILE A 111 5.15 1.66 12.07
N MET A 112 5.82 2.32 13.00
CA MET A 112 5.81 3.77 13.09
C MET A 112 7.16 4.33 12.70
N ASP A 113 7.16 5.41 11.91
CA ASP A 113 8.37 6.12 11.60
C ASP A 113 8.71 7.15 12.69
N PRO A 114 9.90 7.79 12.66
CA PRO A 114 10.28 8.75 13.70
C PRO A 114 9.43 10.01 13.75
N ASN A 115 8.66 10.31 12.72
CA ASN A 115 7.86 11.53 12.62
C ASN A 115 6.37 11.31 12.87
N GLY A 116 5.98 10.10 13.28
CA GLY A 116 4.59 9.80 13.60
C GLY A 116 3.76 9.30 12.42
N TYR A 117 4.40 8.93 11.29
CA TYR A 117 3.70 8.26 10.21
C TYR A 117 3.62 6.78 10.48
N LYS A 118 2.41 6.22 10.37
CA LYS A 118 2.26 4.77 10.30
C LYS A 118 2.67 4.32 8.90
N ILE A 119 3.44 3.25 8.84
CA ILE A 119 3.89 2.64 7.59
C ILE A 119 3.25 1.27 7.51
N GLU A 120 2.68 0.94 6.36
CA GLU A 120 2.23 -0.41 6.05
C GLU A 120 3.30 -1.11 5.22
N LEU A 121 3.69 -2.30 5.64
CA LEU A 121 4.64 -3.14 4.91
C LEU A 121 3.87 -4.31 4.31
N TRP A 122 4.12 -4.60 3.05
CA TRP A 122 3.38 -5.60 2.29
C TRP A 122 4.35 -6.54 1.59
N GLU A 123 4.26 -7.83 1.91
CA GLU A 123 4.90 -8.86 1.12
C GLU A 123 3.85 -9.35 0.12
N PRO A 124 3.88 -8.87 -1.14
CA PRO A 124 2.77 -9.12 -2.05
C PRO A 124 2.82 -10.49 -2.68
N ASN A 125 1.63 -11.02 -2.95
CA ASN A 125 1.43 -12.08 -3.92
C ASN A 125 0.77 -11.43 -5.14
N ASP A 126 1.59 -10.99 -6.09
CA ASP A 126 1.12 -10.20 -7.23
C ASP A 126 0.15 -10.99 -8.13
N GLU A 127 0.35 -12.29 -8.27
CA GLU A 127 -0.54 -13.13 -9.08
C GLU A 127 -1.95 -13.17 -8.49
N GLU A 128 -2.05 -13.36 -7.17
CA GLU A 128 -3.34 -13.38 -6.47
C GLU A 128 -3.97 -11.99 -6.41
N TYR A 129 -3.15 -10.94 -6.25
CA TYR A 129 -3.64 -9.57 -6.26
C TYR A 129 -4.27 -9.23 -7.61
N GLU A 130 -3.65 -9.65 -8.71
CA GLU A 130 -4.17 -9.43 -10.06
C GLU A 130 -5.53 -10.09 -10.26
N LYS A 131 -5.73 -11.28 -9.69
CA LYS A 131 -6.99 -12.02 -9.78
C LYS A 131 -8.16 -11.36 -9.05
N MET A 132 -7.87 -10.45 -8.13
CA MET A 132 -8.90 -9.81 -7.29
C MET A 132 -9.64 -8.66 -7.97
N GLY A 133 -9.52 -8.52 -9.27
CA GLY A 133 -10.28 -7.51 -10.01
C GLY A 133 -9.50 -6.23 -10.27
N THR A 134 -8.32 -6.41 -10.83
CA THR A 134 -7.58 -5.27 -11.39
C THR A 134 -8.08 -4.92 -12.80
N ASP A 135 -9.26 -5.44 -13.19
CA ASP A 135 -9.88 -5.14 -14.49
C ASP A 135 -10.13 -3.64 -14.65
N ASP A 136 -10.42 -2.98 -13.53
CA ASP A 136 -10.55 -1.52 -13.46
C ASP A 136 -9.22 -0.86 -13.13
N ALA A 137 -8.15 -1.64 -13.07
CA ALA A 137 -6.85 -1.11 -12.73
C ALA A 137 -6.43 -0.07 -13.75
N LEU A 138 -5.99 1.03 -13.22
CA LEU A 138 -5.40 2.09 -13.99
C LEU A 138 -4.09 1.61 -14.55
N ASN A 139 -4.15 1.12 -15.75
CA ASN A 139 -2.93 0.83 -16.48
C ASN A 139 -2.37 2.15 -17.00
N LEU A 140 -1.76 2.92 -16.12
CA LEU A 140 -1.17 4.20 -16.48
C LEU A 140 0.13 4.04 -17.26
N MET A 141 0.62 2.82 -17.39
CA MET A 141 1.85 2.54 -18.11
C MET A 141 1.62 2.05 -19.53
N GLY A 142 0.38 2.09 -19.97
CA GLY A 142 0.10 1.69 -21.35
C GLY A 142 -1.31 1.45 -21.60
#